data_ed11d758cc696653e5f7f5b1b4df0c80
#
_entry.id   ed11d758cc696653e5f7f5b1b4df0c80
#
_cell.length_a   1.000
_cell.length_b   1.000
_cell.length_c   1.000
_cell.angle_alpha   90.00
_cell.angle_beta   90.00
_cell.angle_gamma   90.00
#
_symmetry.space_group_name_H-M   'P 1'
#
loop_
_entity.id
_entity.type
_entity.pdbx_description
1 polymer ?
#
loop_
_entity_poly.entity_id
_entity_poly.type
_entity_poly.pdbx_seq_one_letter_code
_entity_poly.pdbx_strand_id
1 'polypeptide(L)'
;MKAALVIMAAGMGSRYGGEKQTDGIGPNGEAIMEYSVYDAVRAGFHKIIFIIKPGMEPHIRAMCGDRIATMHTPQGEQVEVAYAVQDFTSVPGFYKIPAERTKPFGTVHAALCARSAVKEPFAIINADDYYGVSAFATILDKLLSLKPTGEGAMVGYLLKN
;
A
#
# COMPACT_ATOMS: atom_id res chain seq x y z
N MET A 1 -9.81 -15.99 7.96
CA MET A 1 -9.94 -15.18 6.71
C MET A 1 -8.66 -14.38 6.59
N LYS A 2 -8.14 -14.17 5.38
CA LYS A 2 -6.89 -13.43 5.14
C LYS A 2 -7.19 -12.01 4.68
N ALA A 3 -6.30 -11.05 4.95
CA ALA A 3 -6.44 -9.68 4.51
C ALA A 3 -5.12 -9.16 3.88
N ALA A 4 -5.24 -8.26 2.91
CA ALA A 4 -4.11 -7.63 2.25
C ALA A 4 -3.96 -6.16 2.68
N LEU A 5 -2.72 -5.65 2.69
CA LEU A 5 -2.41 -4.23 2.80
C LEU A 5 -1.97 -3.69 1.44
N VAL A 6 -2.63 -2.66 0.96
CA VAL A 6 -2.29 -1.97 -0.29
C VAL A 6 -1.63 -0.63 0.03
N ILE A 7 -0.46 -0.36 -0.52
CA ILE A 7 0.35 0.81 -0.24
C ILE A 7 0.46 1.68 -1.49
N MET A 8 -0.01 2.91 -1.42
CA MET A 8 0.05 3.86 -2.53
C MET A 8 1.44 4.50 -2.63
N ALA A 9 2.37 3.83 -3.32
CA ALA A 9 3.75 4.27 -3.49
C ALA A 9 4.03 5.00 -4.82
N ALA A 10 3.08 5.06 -5.75
CA ALA A 10 3.25 5.73 -7.04
C ALA A 10 3.48 7.26 -6.91
N GLY A 11 3.10 7.88 -5.79
CA GLY A 11 3.35 9.28 -5.47
C GLY A 11 4.77 9.57 -4.97
N MET A 12 5.53 8.57 -4.57
CA MET A 12 6.90 8.73 -4.09
C MET A 12 7.78 9.36 -5.18
N GLY A 13 8.54 10.38 -4.83
CA GLY A 13 9.46 11.08 -5.73
C GLY A 13 8.90 12.34 -6.40
N SER A 14 7.58 12.57 -6.41
CA SER A 14 7.03 13.73 -7.10
C SER A 14 7.10 15.04 -6.32
N ARG A 15 7.17 15.00 -4.98
CA ARG A 15 7.14 16.18 -4.12
C ARG A 15 8.52 16.75 -3.78
N TYR A 16 9.59 15.99 -3.95
CA TYR A 16 10.94 16.34 -3.49
C TYR A 16 12.02 16.34 -4.59
N GLY A 17 11.64 16.34 -5.87
CA GLY A 17 12.55 16.63 -7.00
C GLY A 17 13.71 15.67 -7.19
N GLY A 18 13.58 14.37 -6.89
CA GLY A 18 14.63 13.37 -7.16
C GLY A 18 15.03 12.55 -5.91
N GLU A 19 16.07 11.81 -6.00
CA GLU A 19 16.58 10.68 -5.20
C GLU A 19 16.51 10.72 -3.66
N LYS A 20 16.10 11.81 -3.03
CA LYS A 20 16.08 11.98 -1.56
C LYS A 20 15.00 11.21 -0.80
N GLN A 21 14.13 10.45 -1.46
CA GLN A 21 13.09 9.67 -0.80
C GLN A 21 13.53 8.25 -0.43
N THR A 22 14.74 7.91 -0.75
CA THR A 22 15.40 6.70 -0.27
C THR A 22 16.14 6.92 1.04
N ASP A 23 16.14 8.14 1.58
CA ASP A 23 16.71 8.38 2.90
C ASP A 23 15.83 7.69 3.93
N GLY A 24 16.25 6.52 4.37
CA GLY A 24 15.61 5.82 5.45
C GLY A 24 15.62 6.69 6.71
N ILE A 25 14.49 6.74 7.39
CA ILE A 25 14.35 7.46 8.66
C ILE A 25 14.77 6.60 9.86
N GLY A 26 14.86 5.29 9.65
CA GLY A 26 15.22 4.32 10.64
C GLY A 26 16.73 4.17 10.83
N PRO A 27 17.17 3.59 11.96
CA PRO A 27 18.60 3.44 12.28
C PRO A 27 19.37 2.56 11.29
N ASN A 28 18.69 1.71 10.52
CA ASN A 28 19.30 0.86 9.49
C ASN A 28 18.85 1.28 8.08
N GLY A 29 18.32 2.49 7.93
CA GLY A 29 17.86 3.01 6.64
C GLY A 29 16.44 2.57 6.24
N GLU A 30 15.60 2.16 7.21
CA GLU A 30 14.21 1.80 6.93
C GLU A 30 13.39 3.01 6.47
N ALA A 31 12.59 2.83 5.42
CA ALA A 31 11.62 3.82 4.97
C ALA A 31 10.40 3.87 5.91
N ILE A 32 9.71 5.01 5.99
CA ILE A 32 8.52 5.18 6.85
C ILE A 32 7.46 4.10 6.61
N MET A 33 7.25 3.70 5.37
CA MET A 33 6.28 2.66 5.04
C MET A 33 6.66 1.27 5.58
N GLU A 34 7.94 0.99 5.83
CA GLU A 34 8.36 -0.27 6.41
C GLU A 34 7.87 -0.45 7.84
N TYR A 35 7.79 0.64 8.61
CA TYR A 35 7.18 0.62 9.94
C TYR A 35 5.69 0.29 9.86
N SER A 36 4.97 0.89 8.91
CA SER A 36 3.57 0.56 8.66
C SER A 36 3.38 -0.91 8.24
N VAL A 37 4.27 -1.43 7.38
CA VAL A 37 4.26 -2.85 6.98
C VAL A 37 4.55 -3.77 8.16
N TYR A 38 5.57 -3.44 8.96
CA TYR A 38 5.92 -4.21 10.15
C TYR A 38 4.72 -4.35 11.10
N ASP A 39 4.06 -3.24 11.41
CA ASP A 39 2.89 -3.23 12.28
C ASP A 39 1.69 -3.98 11.68
N ALA A 40 1.46 -3.84 10.39
CA ALA A 40 0.41 -4.57 9.68
C ALA A 40 0.65 -6.09 9.67
N VAL A 41 1.88 -6.53 9.40
CA VAL A 41 2.24 -7.96 9.44
C VAL A 41 2.06 -8.51 10.85
N ARG A 42 2.47 -7.77 11.88
CA ARG A 42 2.24 -8.15 13.28
C ARG A 42 0.76 -8.19 13.66
N ALA A 43 -0.07 -7.35 13.06
CA ALA A 43 -1.52 -7.42 13.22
C ALA A 43 -2.13 -8.66 12.54
N GLY A 44 -1.48 -9.21 11.51
CA GLY A 44 -1.92 -10.40 10.80
C GLY A 44 -2.23 -10.21 9.31
N PHE A 45 -1.86 -9.06 8.72
CA PHE A 45 -1.86 -8.93 7.26
C PHE A 45 -0.82 -9.86 6.66
N HIS A 46 -1.21 -10.67 5.68
CA HIS A 46 -0.34 -11.71 5.10
C HIS A 46 0.18 -11.34 3.71
N LYS A 47 -0.39 -10.28 3.10
CA LYS A 47 -0.06 -9.84 1.74
C LYS A 47 0.11 -8.34 1.69
N ILE A 48 1.22 -7.91 1.10
CA ILE A 48 1.56 -6.49 0.91
C ILE A 48 1.58 -6.21 -0.59
N ILE A 49 0.82 -5.22 -1.03
CA ILE A 49 0.71 -4.85 -2.45
C ILE A 49 1.15 -3.40 -2.60
N PHE A 50 2.22 -3.17 -3.35
CA PHE A 50 2.68 -1.82 -3.66
C PHE A 50 2.07 -1.34 -4.98
N ILE A 51 1.38 -0.20 -4.94
CA ILE A 51 0.98 0.52 -6.16
C ILE A 51 2.12 1.46 -6.54
N ILE A 52 2.72 1.22 -7.69
CA ILE A 52 3.96 1.85 -8.14
C ILE A 52 3.79 2.47 -9.54
N LYS A 53 4.71 3.34 -9.96
CA LYS A 53 4.83 3.78 -11.35
C LYS A 53 5.52 2.72 -12.22
N PRO A 54 5.33 2.75 -13.54
CA PRO A 54 6.14 1.93 -14.45
C PRO A 54 7.63 2.06 -14.15
N GLY A 55 8.34 0.94 -14.10
CA GLY A 55 9.78 0.85 -13.87
C GLY A 55 10.24 1.01 -12.42
N MET A 56 9.35 1.27 -11.44
CA MET A 56 9.74 1.42 -10.02
C MET A 56 9.93 0.10 -9.27
N GLU A 57 9.47 -1.02 -9.79
CA GLU A 57 9.53 -2.29 -9.07
C GLU A 57 10.94 -2.67 -8.59
N PRO A 58 12.00 -2.64 -9.41
CA PRO A 58 13.33 -2.98 -8.95
C PRO A 58 13.80 -2.11 -7.78
N HIS A 59 13.45 -0.82 -7.81
CA HIS A 59 13.79 0.12 -6.75
C HIS A 59 13.07 -0.21 -5.44
N ILE A 60 11.75 -0.45 -5.47
CA ILE A 60 10.98 -0.82 -4.28
C ILE A 60 11.42 -2.17 -3.72
N ARG A 61 11.75 -3.14 -4.58
CA ARG A 61 12.32 -4.42 -4.16
C ARG A 61 13.60 -4.22 -3.35
N ALA A 62 14.57 -3.51 -3.92
CA ALA A 62 15.86 -3.28 -3.27
C ALA A 62 15.72 -2.44 -2.00
N MET A 63 14.81 -1.47 -1.97
CA MET A 63 14.60 -0.59 -0.83
C MET A 63 13.99 -1.34 0.37
N CYS A 64 12.93 -2.12 0.17
CA CYS A 64 12.18 -2.77 1.23
C CYS A 64 11.52 -4.10 0.84
N GLY A 65 11.10 -4.27 -0.42
CA GLY A 65 10.26 -5.38 -0.85
C GLY A 65 10.87 -6.76 -0.56
N ASP A 66 12.16 -6.92 -0.82
CA ASP A 66 12.85 -8.21 -0.60
C ASP A 66 12.98 -8.52 0.90
N ARG A 67 13.16 -7.50 1.76
CA ARG A 67 13.14 -7.68 3.22
C ARG A 67 11.75 -8.06 3.73
N ILE A 68 10.71 -7.38 3.22
CA ILE A 68 9.33 -7.67 3.59
C ILE A 68 8.94 -9.10 3.21
N ALA A 69 9.39 -9.59 2.06
CA ALA A 69 9.11 -10.96 1.62
C ALA A 69 9.72 -12.04 2.52
N THR A 70 10.68 -11.70 3.39
CA THR A 70 11.23 -12.64 4.40
C THR A 70 10.46 -12.64 5.71
N MET A 71 9.53 -11.70 5.91
CA MET A 71 8.74 -11.61 7.14
C MET A 71 7.70 -12.74 7.23
N HIS A 72 7.29 -13.02 8.46
CA HIS A 72 6.23 -13.98 8.76
C HIS A 72 5.18 -13.33 9.66
N THR A 73 3.92 -13.69 9.44
CA THR A 73 2.82 -13.31 10.32
C THR A 73 2.97 -14.00 11.69
N PRO A 74 2.23 -13.56 12.72
CA PRO A 74 2.21 -14.26 14.01
C PRO A 74 1.79 -15.73 13.93
N GLN A 75 1.08 -16.12 12.86
CA GLN A 75 0.66 -17.49 12.59
C GLN A 75 1.74 -18.32 11.86
N GLY A 76 2.91 -17.72 11.56
CA GLY A 76 4.03 -18.37 10.88
C GLY A 76 3.89 -18.43 9.35
N GLU A 77 2.91 -17.74 8.75
CA GLU A 77 2.78 -17.65 7.29
C GLU A 77 3.77 -16.61 6.74
N GLN A 78 4.49 -16.98 5.69
CA GLN A 78 5.36 -16.04 4.98
C GLN A 78 4.55 -14.94 4.29
N VAL A 79 5.02 -13.72 4.36
CA VAL A 79 4.36 -12.55 3.74
C VAL A 79 4.51 -12.60 2.23
N GLU A 80 3.38 -12.50 1.52
CA GLU A 80 3.36 -12.34 0.07
C GLU A 80 3.57 -10.86 -0.29
N VAL A 81 4.47 -10.57 -1.23
CA VAL A 81 4.67 -9.22 -1.76
C VAL A 81 4.29 -9.19 -3.24
N ALA A 82 3.46 -8.23 -3.63
CA ALA A 82 3.02 -8.02 -4.99
C ALA A 82 3.14 -6.55 -5.41
N TYR A 83 3.20 -6.31 -6.71
CA TYR A 83 3.34 -4.98 -7.30
C TYR A 83 2.21 -4.75 -8.31
N ALA A 84 1.58 -3.58 -8.25
CA ALA A 84 0.56 -3.14 -9.18
C ALA A 84 1.00 -1.82 -9.81
N VAL A 85 1.05 -1.78 -11.13
CA VAL A 85 1.50 -0.58 -11.86
C VAL A 85 0.34 0.37 -12.05
N GLN A 86 0.47 1.60 -11.58
CA GLN A 86 -0.47 2.68 -11.86
C GLN A 86 -0.13 3.35 -13.19
N ASP A 87 -0.80 2.92 -14.23
CA ASP A 87 -0.73 3.47 -15.58
C ASP A 87 -2.13 3.76 -16.13
N PHE A 88 -2.25 4.10 -17.41
CA PHE A 88 -3.54 4.39 -18.03
C PHE A 88 -4.30 3.15 -18.52
N THR A 89 -3.77 1.95 -18.39
CA THR A 89 -4.42 0.71 -18.89
C THR A 89 -5.64 0.32 -18.05
N SER A 90 -5.71 0.78 -16.80
CA SER A 90 -6.83 0.53 -15.89
C SER A 90 -7.98 1.53 -16.02
N VAL A 91 -7.87 2.50 -16.93
CA VAL A 91 -8.94 3.47 -17.20
C VAL A 91 -10.05 2.77 -17.99
N PRO A 92 -11.35 2.96 -17.64
CA PRO A 92 -12.46 2.38 -18.38
C PRO A 92 -12.44 2.79 -19.85
N GLY A 93 -12.71 1.82 -20.76
CA GLY A 93 -12.61 2.03 -22.22
C GLY A 93 -13.54 3.08 -22.82
N PHE A 94 -14.60 3.48 -22.08
CA PHE A 94 -15.49 4.57 -22.51
C PHE A 94 -14.90 5.97 -22.23
N TYR A 95 -13.87 6.08 -21.38
CA TYR A 95 -13.26 7.36 -21.05
C TYR A 95 -12.09 7.66 -21.99
N LYS A 96 -12.16 8.82 -22.65
CA LYS A 96 -11.06 9.31 -23.49
C LYS A 96 -10.10 10.14 -22.64
N ILE A 97 -8.87 9.66 -22.54
CA ILE A 97 -7.81 10.37 -21.82
C ILE A 97 -7.41 11.59 -22.65
N PRO A 98 -7.43 12.81 -22.09
CA PRO A 98 -6.92 14.00 -22.78
C PRO A 98 -5.47 13.81 -23.22
N ALA A 99 -5.13 14.23 -24.44
CA ALA A 99 -3.79 14.01 -25.03
C ALA A 99 -2.66 14.69 -24.24
N GLU A 100 -2.98 15.81 -23.59
CA GLU A 100 -2.05 16.58 -22.76
C GLU A 100 -1.85 15.99 -21.35
N ARG A 101 -2.62 14.96 -20.98
CA ARG A 101 -2.53 14.40 -19.64
C ARG A 101 -1.33 13.47 -19.48
N THR A 102 -0.36 13.93 -18.70
CA THR A 102 0.86 13.16 -18.40
C THR A 102 0.85 12.51 -17.00
N LYS A 103 0.01 13.04 -16.08
CA LYS A 103 -0.06 12.54 -14.70
C LYS A 103 -1.16 11.49 -14.55
N PRO A 104 -0.92 10.41 -13.77
CA PRO A 104 -1.96 9.44 -13.43
C PRO A 104 -3.17 10.11 -12.77
N PHE A 105 -4.31 9.41 -12.76
CA PHE A 105 -5.48 9.83 -12.00
C PHE A 105 -5.24 9.62 -10.49
N GLY A 106 -6.16 10.12 -9.65
CA GLY A 106 -6.01 10.13 -8.20
C GLY A 106 -6.11 8.76 -7.51
N THR A 107 -6.39 8.78 -6.21
CA THR A 107 -6.36 7.60 -5.32
C THR A 107 -7.30 6.47 -5.73
N VAL A 108 -8.50 6.80 -6.22
CA VAL A 108 -9.45 5.78 -6.71
C VAL A 108 -8.87 5.02 -7.91
N HIS A 109 -8.22 5.71 -8.84
CA HIS A 109 -7.57 5.06 -9.96
C HIS A 109 -6.38 4.19 -9.50
N ALA A 110 -5.60 4.67 -8.53
CA ALA A 110 -4.53 3.86 -7.94
C ALA A 110 -5.09 2.54 -7.37
N ALA A 111 -6.16 2.60 -6.58
CA ALA A 111 -6.82 1.41 -6.04
C ALA A 111 -7.33 0.47 -7.14
N LEU A 112 -7.90 1.00 -8.24
CA LEU A 112 -8.35 0.21 -9.39
C LEU A 112 -7.19 -0.53 -10.07
N CYS A 113 -5.99 0.06 -10.12
CA CYS A 113 -4.82 -0.62 -10.69
C CYS A 113 -4.41 -1.87 -9.89
N ALA A 114 -4.70 -1.91 -8.59
CA ALA A 114 -4.39 -3.07 -7.75
C ALA A 114 -5.44 -4.21 -7.83
N ARG A 115 -6.57 -4.04 -8.52
CA ARG A 115 -7.70 -4.99 -8.55
C ARG A 115 -7.34 -6.42 -8.96
N SER A 116 -6.34 -6.59 -9.82
CA SER A 116 -5.91 -7.92 -10.26
C SER A 116 -5.07 -8.65 -9.21
N ALA A 117 -4.35 -7.89 -8.37
CA ALA A 117 -3.51 -8.40 -7.30
C ALA A 117 -4.28 -8.63 -5.99
N VAL A 118 -5.41 -7.96 -5.79
CA VAL A 118 -6.25 -8.05 -4.58
C VAL A 118 -7.34 -9.08 -4.80
N LYS A 119 -7.39 -10.10 -3.94
CA LYS A 119 -8.43 -11.14 -3.92
C LYS A 119 -9.15 -11.22 -2.57
N GLU A 120 -8.54 -10.64 -1.55
CA GLU A 120 -8.95 -10.65 -0.15
C GLU A 120 -9.56 -9.29 0.24
N PRO A 121 -10.26 -9.20 1.38
CA PRO A 121 -10.49 -7.92 2.04
C PRO A 121 -9.16 -7.18 2.24
N PHE A 122 -9.14 -5.87 1.99
CA PHE A 122 -7.89 -5.12 2.02
C PHE A 122 -8.03 -3.77 2.70
N ALA A 123 -6.97 -3.32 3.35
CA ALA A 123 -6.78 -1.93 3.75
C ALA A 123 -5.88 -1.21 2.73
N ILE A 124 -6.08 0.09 2.59
CA ILE A 124 -5.23 0.93 1.73
C ILE A 124 -4.61 2.06 2.55
N ILE A 125 -3.31 2.32 2.35
CA ILE A 125 -2.56 3.37 3.04
C ILE A 125 -1.69 4.17 2.07
N ASN A 126 -1.26 5.36 2.49
CA ASN A 126 -0.20 6.10 1.81
C ASN A 126 1.18 5.57 2.21
N ALA A 127 2.15 5.64 1.33
CA ALA A 127 3.52 5.22 1.60
C ALA A 127 4.32 6.22 2.45
N ASP A 128 3.87 7.47 2.51
CA ASP A 128 4.54 8.58 3.20
C ASP A 128 3.90 8.94 4.56
N ASP A 129 2.93 8.16 5.03
CA ASP A 129 2.26 8.33 6.31
C ASP A 129 2.54 7.16 7.27
N TYR A 130 2.56 7.46 8.59
CA TYR A 130 2.59 6.44 9.63
C TYR A 130 1.29 6.47 10.45
N TYR A 131 0.64 5.32 10.58
CA TYR A 131 -0.72 5.19 11.12
C TYR A 131 -0.77 4.74 12.58
N GLY A 132 0.34 4.26 13.12
CA GLY A 132 0.44 3.75 14.50
C GLY A 132 0.02 2.28 14.63
N VAL A 133 0.61 1.60 15.60
CA VAL A 133 0.46 0.14 15.82
C VAL A 133 -1.00 -0.30 15.93
N SER A 134 -1.79 0.43 16.73
CA SER A 134 -3.20 0.05 17.00
C SER A 134 -4.12 0.19 15.78
N ALA A 135 -3.77 1.07 14.82
CA ALA A 135 -4.60 1.28 13.65
C ALA A 135 -4.72 0.00 12.80
N PHE A 136 -3.63 -0.75 12.64
CA PHE A 136 -3.61 -1.97 11.83
C PHE A 136 -4.42 -3.10 12.46
N ALA A 137 -4.33 -3.29 13.77
CA ALA A 137 -5.17 -4.26 14.48
C ALA A 137 -6.66 -3.89 14.36
N THR A 138 -7.00 -2.61 14.59
CA THR A 138 -8.38 -2.10 14.53
C THR A 138 -8.99 -2.28 13.14
N ILE A 139 -8.25 -1.92 12.08
CA ILE A 139 -8.79 -2.07 10.72
C ILE A 139 -8.87 -3.53 10.30
N LEU A 140 -7.94 -4.38 10.72
CA LEU A 140 -7.97 -5.81 10.42
C LEU A 140 -9.20 -6.48 11.03
N ASP A 141 -9.47 -6.27 12.32
CA ASP A 141 -10.66 -6.79 12.99
C ASP A 141 -11.94 -6.38 12.27
N LYS A 142 -12.00 -5.11 11.85
CA LYS A 142 -13.14 -4.61 11.09
C LYS A 142 -13.25 -5.27 9.72
N LEU A 143 -12.15 -5.38 8.95
CA LEU A 143 -12.13 -6.04 7.64
C LEU A 143 -12.62 -7.47 7.70
N LEU A 144 -12.21 -8.22 8.73
CA LEU A 144 -12.61 -9.63 8.91
C LEU A 144 -14.10 -9.79 9.27
N SER A 145 -14.74 -8.72 9.75
CA SER A 145 -16.17 -8.67 10.10
C SER A 145 -17.07 -8.09 9.01
N LEU A 146 -16.52 -7.46 7.97
CA LEU A 146 -17.29 -6.87 6.88
C LEU A 146 -17.98 -7.95 6.04
N LYS A 147 -19.17 -7.62 5.57
CA LYS A 147 -19.87 -8.44 4.57
C LYS A 147 -19.23 -8.22 3.18
N PRO A 148 -19.25 -9.23 2.30
CA PRO A 148 -18.57 -9.16 1.00
C PRO A 148 -19.23 -8.19 -0.02
N THR A 149 -20.21 -7.39 0.40
CA THR A 149 -21.01 -6.54 -0.48
C THR A 149 -20.88 -5.05 -0.12
N GLY A 150 -19.87 -4.38 -0.67
CA GLY A 150 -19.82 -2.92 -0.72
C GLY A 150 -19.69 -2.18 0.60
N GLU A 151 -19.33 -2.86 1.69
CA GLU A 151 -19.03 -2.23 2.96
C GLU A 151 -17.57 -1.75 2.99
N GLY A 152 -17.33 -0.59 3.61
CA GLY A 152 -16.01 -0.02 3.84
C GLY A 152 -15.88 0.46 5.28
N ALA A 153 -14.64 0.61 5.74
CA ALA A 153 -14.33 1.14 7.05
C ALA A 153 -13.11 2.07 6.99
N MET A 154 -13.00 2.97 7.95
CA MET A 154 -11.87 3.87 8.10
C MET A 154 -11.52 4.00 9.58
N VAL A 155 -10.23 4.01 9.89
CA VAL A 155 -9.75 4.33 11.23
C VAL A 155 -9.74 5.84 11.42
N GLY A 156 -10.47 6.32 12.43
CA GLY A 156 -10.46 7.72 12.82
C GLY A 156 -9.54 7.95 14.01
N TYR A 157 -8.95 9.14 14.09
CA TYR A 157 -8.10 9.57 15.20
C TYR A 157 -8.78 10.68 15.98
N LEU A 158 -8.68 10.62 17.30
CA LEU A 158 -9.14 11.70 18.15
C LEU A 158 -8.18 12.89 18.05
N LEU A 159 -8.69 14.04 17.64
CA LEU A 159 -7.93 15.29 17.75
C LEU A 159 -7.87 15.67 19.22
N LYS A 160 -6.67 15.66 19.79
CA LYS A 160 -6.40 16.26 21.10
C LYS A 160 -5.85 17.66 20.87
N ASN A 161 -6.51 18.66 21.48
CA ASN A 161 -5.98 20.02 21.57
C ASN A 161 -4.82 20.07 22.54
#